data_cbee33861960b33122ed71cd64dab029
#
_entry.id   cbee33861960b33122ed71cd64dab029
#
_cell.length_a   1.000
_cell.length_b   1.000
_cell.length_c   1.000
_cell.angle_alpha   90.00
_cell.angle_beta   90.00
_cell.angle_gamma   90.00
#
_symmetry.space_group_name_H-M   'P 1'
#
loop_
_entity.id
_entity.type
_entity.pdbx_description
1 polymer ?
#
loop_
_entity_poly.entity_id
_entity_poly.type
_entity_poly.pdbx_seq_one_letter_code
_entity_poly.pdbx_strand_id
1 'polypeptide(L)'
;VPQFSALLPVFAQDEALHRVLESIDHGESGCVVAPAGARIPLIASMAQRRDKTIYVVVPTGREAEETASALRAWVDEVEVFPSWETLPHERLSPQVDTMAQRIAVLRRLIHPQSGDEHAGALNVVVIPVRALMQPIIHGISDRAPVRVKAGDIVDLPNLARELENLGYTRVDMVEQRGQFSVRGGILDVFPPQEAHPLRIELWGDEVDEIRAFSLQDQRTLGVVDSGVWAVACRELLLTEQVRAKARSEMDRLPGAAEILELASQGIAAPGLESLAPILVGGMDSFLDLIPAGGLFVAIDPERIRARGADLVATTEEFLSAAWSQAAGGGAVPLEAGDASFIPLEEIWGAQGRPWWELTALPPAELAEAMAKNSH
;
A
#
# COMPACT_ATOMS: atom_id res chain seq x y z
N VAL A 1 -12.38 20.58 3.71
CA VAL A 1 -13.45 20.03 4.58
C VAL A 1 -14.37 19.16 3.73
N PRO A 2 -14.61 17.89 4.11
CA PRO A 2 -15.45 16.97 3.36
C PRO A 2 -16.88 17.48 3.16
N GLN A 3 -17.44 17.21 2.00
CA GLN A 3 -18.74 17.78 1.55
C GLN A 3 -19.91 17.43 2.50
N PHE A 4 -19.90 16.23 3.11
CA PHE A 4 -20.99 15.72 3.93
C PHE A 4 -20.67 15.62 5.41
N SER A 5 -19.51 16.09 5.86
CA SER A 5 -19.11 16.02 7.28
C SER A 5 -20.11 16.67 8.24
N ALA A 6 -20.79 17.75 7.80
CA ALA A 6 -21.81 18.43 8.58
C ALA A 6 -23.08 17.59 8.86
N LEU A 7 -23.29 16.46 8.16
CA LEU A 7 -24.41 15.55 8.38
C LEU A 7 -24.11 14.50 9.47
N LEU A 8 -22.84 14.24 9.81
CA LEU A 8 -22.46 13.22 10.78
C LEU A 8 -23.12 13.40 12.15
N PRO A 9 -23.26 14.63 12.71
CA PRO A 9 -23.98 14.83 13.97
C PRO A 9 -25.47 14.43 13.91
N VAL A 10 -26.11 14.46 12.74
CA VAL A 10 -27.49 14.01 12.56
C VAL A 10 -27.57 12.50 12.63
N PHE A 11 -26.65 11.79 11.97
CA PHE A 11 -26.56 10.33 12.08
C PHE A 11 -26.25 9.87 13.51
N ALA A 12 -25.41 10.62 14.25
CA ALA A 12 -25.06 10.31 15.62
C ALA A 12 -26.25 10.35 16.61
N GLN A 13 -27.41 10.91 16.21
CA GLN A 13 -28.64 10.91 17.03
C GLN A 13 -29.44 9.61 16.94
N ASP A 14 -29.10 8.71 15.99
CA ASP A 14 -29.71 7.40 15.88
C ASP A 14 -29.28 6.51 17.04
N GLU A 15 -30.27 5.94 17.79
CA GLU A 15 -29.99 5.12 18.97
C GLU A 15 -29.23 3.82 18.66
N ALA A 16 -29.45 3.23 17.48
CA ALA A 16 -28.73 2.02 17.07
C ALA A 16 -27.27 2.34 16.78
N LEU A 17 -27.02 3.44 16.06
CA LEU A 17 -25.66 3.93 15.81
C LEU A 17 -24.95 4.29 17.12
N HIS A 18 -25.64 4.95 18.04
CA HIS A 18 -25.08 5.32 19.35
C HIS A 18 -24.60 4.11 20.13
N ARG A 19 -25.39 3.04 20.20
CA ARG A 19 -25.00 1.77 20.84
C ARG A 19 -23.78 1.12 20.18
N VAL A 20 -23.73 1.13 18.84
CA VAL A 20 -22.56 0.60 18.10
C VAL A 20 -21.30 1.39 18.46
N LEU A 21 -21.38 2.72 18.46
CA LEU A 21 -20.25 3.59 18.79
C LEU A 21 -19.79 3.41 20.26
N GLU A 22 -20.71 3.22 21.20
CA GLU A 22 -20.39 2.91 22.60
C GLU A 22 -19.63 1.57 22.73
N SER A 23 -20.11 0.50 22.07
CA SER A 23 -19.44 -0.81 22.06
C SER A 23 -18.02 -0.71 21.45
N ILE A 24 -17.85 0.09 20.40
CA ILE A 24 -16.54 0.36 19.79
C ILE A 24 -15.61 1.07 20.80
N ASP A 25 -16.10 2.05 21.53
CA ASP A 25 -15.33 2.78 22.56
C ASP A 25 -14.86 1.85 23.69
N HIS A 26 -15.64 0.80 24.00
CA HIS A 26 -15.26 -0.26 24.94
C HIS A 26 -14.31 -1.32 24.36
N GLY A 27 -13.95 -1.21 23.08
CA GLY A 27 -13.04 -2.15 22.39
C GLY A 27 -13.70 -3.49 22.04
N GLU A 28 -15.02 -3.52 21.93
CA GLU A 28 -15.78 -4.72 21.59
C GLU A 28 -15.77 -4.97 20.07
N SER A 29 -15.88 -6.23 19.70
CA SER A 29 -16.14 -6.66 18.31
C SER A 29 -17.63 -6.94 18.13
N GLY A 30 -18.15 -6.74 16.92
CA GLY A 30 -19.56 -6.94 16.67
C GLY A 30 -19.94 -7.02 15.20
N CYS A 31 -21.26 -7.21 14.98
CA CYS A 31 -21.85 -7.25 13.66
C CYS A 31 -23.01 -6.26 13.56
N VAL A 32 -23.05 -5.52 12.48
CA VAL A 32 -24.14 -4.57 12.17
C VAL A 32 -24.78 -4.95 10.85
N VAL A 33 -26.10 -5.14 10.88
CA VAL A 33 -26.89 -5.26 9.67
C VAL A 33 -27.21 -3.85 9.18
N ALA A 34 -26.57 -3.45 8.10
CA ALA A 34 -26.72 -2.12 7.54
C ALA A 34 -26.99 -2.18 6.03
N PRO A 35 -28.02 -1.48 5.52
CA PRO A 35 -28.22 -1.33 4.09
C PRO A 35 -27.01 -0.60 3.47
N ALA A 36 -26.73 -0.87 2.18
CA ALA A 36 -25.54 -0.35 1.52
C ALA A 36 -25.35 1.18 1.68
N GLY A 37 -26.45 1.95 1.59
CA GLY A 37 -26.40 3.40 1.74
C GLY A 37 -26.06 3.92 3.16
N ALA A 38 -26.18 3.08 4.19
CA ALA A 38 -25.87 3.45 5.58
C ALA A 38 -24.43 3.13 5.98
N ARG A 39 -23.72 2.29 5.22
CA ARG A 39 -22.37 1.80 5.58
C ARG A 39 -21.32 2.92 5.61
N ILE A 40 -21.31 3.77 4.58
CA ILE A 40 -20.35 4.88 4.50
C ILE A 40 -20.56 5.90 5.63
N PRO A 41 -21.79 6.43 5.87
CA PRO A 41 -22.03 7.31 7.02
C PRO A 41 -21.69 6.67 8.37
N LEU A 42 -21.93 5.36 8.54
CA LEU A 42 -21.57 4.63 9.76
C LEU A 42 -20.05 4.62 9.98
N ILE A 43 -19.27 4.23 8.97
CA ILE A 43 -17.79 4.22 9.03
C ILE A 43 -17.26 5.63 9.27
N ALA A 44 -17.82 6.63 8.59
CA ALA A 44 -17.45 8.03 8.77
C ALA A 44 -17.73 8.53 10.20
N SER A 45 -18.87 8.12 10.80
CA SER A 45 -19.18 8.43 12.19
C SER A 45 -18.21 7.76 13.18
N MET A 46 -17.79 6.52 12.89
CA MET A 46 -16.76 5.83 13.66
C MET A 46 -15.42 6.58 13.58
N ALA A 47 -15.02 7.04 12.37
CA ALA A 47 -13.77 7.77 12.16
C ALA A 47 -13.75 9.12 12.88
N GLN A 48 -14.86 9.87 12.85
CA GLN A 48 -14.95 11.17 13.50
C GLN A 48 -14.83 11.07 15.04
N ARG A 49 -15.25 9.94 15.64
CA ARG A 49 -15.26 9.76 17.08
C ARG A 49 -13.93 9.25 17.65
N ARG A 50 -13.03 8.78 16.81
CA ARG A 50 -11.77 8.14 17.24
C ARG A 50 -10.56 8.92 16.79
N ASP A 51 -9.56 9.01 17.68
CA ASP A 51 -8.24 9.54 17.39
C ASP A 51 -7.32 8.51 16.71
N LYS A 52 -7.86 7.32 16.35
CA LYS A 52 -7.10 6.21 15.79
C LYS A 52 -7.65 5.81 14.43
N THR A 53 -6.76 5.43 13.54
CA THR A 53 -7.09 4.97 12.19
C THR A 53 -8.11 3.82 12.19
N ILE A 54 -9.07 3.90 11.28
CA ILE A 54 -9.99 2.81 10.96
C ILE A 54 -9.51 2.09 9.70
N TYR A 55 -9.41 0.78 9.78
CA TYR A 55 -9.03 -0.11 8.68
C TYR A 55 -10.28 -0.76 8.10
N VAL A 56 -10.70 -0.32 6.92
CA VAL A 56 -11.88 -0.84 6.23
C VAL A 56 -11.48 -1.92 5.26
N VAL A 57 -11.87 -3.16 5.54
CA VAL A 57 -11.55 -4.31 4.69
C VAL A 57 -12.70 -4.58 3.73
N VAL A 58 -12.37 -4.76 2.44
CA VAL A 58 -13.32 -5.01 1.35
C VAL A 58 -12.87 -6.19 0.47
N PRO A 59 -13.78 -6.83 -0.29
CA PRO A 59 -13.42 -8.02 -1.08
C PRO A 59 -12.43 -7.76 -2.21
N THR A 60 -12.50 -6.61 -2.88
CA THR A 60 -11.73 -6.35 -4.11
C THR A 60 -11.09 -4.97 -4.13
N GLY A 61 -10.03 -4.80 -4.95
CA GLY A 61 -9.37 -3.51 -5.15
C GLY A 61 -10.30 -2.44 -5.73
N ARG A 62 -11.21 -2.83 -6.64
CA ARG A 62 -12.21 -1.92 -7.18
C ARG A 62 -13.14 -1.38 -6.09
N GLU A 63 -13.63 -2.26 -5.22
CA GLU A 63 -14.48 -1.85 -4.10
C GLU A 63 -13.70 -1.00 -3.09
N ALA A 64 -12.38 -1.19 -2.96
CA ALA A 64 -11.55 -0.33 -2.13
C ALA A 64 -11.52 1.11 -2.66
N GLU A 65 -11.32 1.32 -3.96
CA GLU A 65 -11.34 2.64 -4.58
C GLU A 65 -12.72 3.30 -4.49
N GLU A 66 -13.78 2.54 -4.79
CA GLU A 66 -15.17 3.03 -4.69
C GLU A 66 -15.51 3.44 -3.24
N THR A 67 -15.12 2.64 -2.26
CA THR A 67 -15.34 2.90 -0.84
C THR A 67 -14.53 4.11 -0.35
N ALA A 68 -13.25 4.19 -0.70
CA ALA A 68 -12.41 5.33 -0.35
C ALA A 68 -12.92 6.63 -0.98
N SER A 69 -13.30 6.59 -2.26
CA SER A 69 -13.89 7.75 -2.94
C SER A 69 -15.17 8.23 -2.25
N ALA A 70 -16.04 7.29 -1.84
CA ALA A 70 -17.26 7.64 -1.10
C ALA A 70 -16.94 8.22 0.29
N LEU A 71 -15.95 7.65 1.02
CA LEU A 71 -15.55 8.11 2.36
C LEU A 71 -14.91 9.50 2.32
N ARG A 72 -14.14 9.86 1.29
CA ARG A 72 -13.54 11.20 1.12
C ARG A 72 -14.58 12.33 1.09
N ALA A 73 -15.83 12.03 0.75
CA ALA A 73 -16.92 13.01 0.84
C ALA A 73 -17.38 13.28 2.29
N TRP A 74 -17.01 12.44 3.26
CA TRP A 74 -17.44 12.49 4.66
C TRP A 74 -16.33 12.80 5.66
N VAL A 75 -15.12 12.29 5.41
CA VAL A 75 -13.96 12.44 6.29
C VAL A 75 -12.72 12.77 5.47
N ASP A 76 -11.80 13.52 6.08
CA ASP A 76 -10.48 13.80 5.52
C ASP A 76 -9.54 12.60 5.72
N GLU A 77 -8.38 12.61 5.09
CA GLU A 77 -7.29 11.65 5.28
C GLU A 77 -7.72 10.19 5.09
N VAL A 78 -8.32 9.90 3.93
CA VAL A 78 -8.74 8.56 3.50
C VAL A 78 -7.83 8.06 2.40
N GLU A 79 -7.14 6.95 2.64
CA GLU A 79 -6.25 6.32 1.68
C GLU A 79 -6.64 4.87 1.39
N VAL A 80 -6.20 4.37 0.22
CA VAL A 80 -6.28 2.96 -0.14
C VAL A 80 -4.92 2.33 0.04
N PHE A 81 -4.85 1.19 0.74
CA PHE A 81 -3.67 0.33 0.76
C PHE A 81 -3.83 -0.75 -0.32
N PRO A 82 -3.28 -0.57 -1.52
CA PRO A 82 -3.54 -1.46 -2.65
C PRO A 82 -2.81 -2.80 -2.52
N SER A 83 -3.28 -3.82 -3.24
CA SER A 83 -2.55 -5.08 -3.41
C SER A 83 -1.60 -5.00 -4.59
N TRP A 84 -0.51 -5.78 -4.56
CA TRP A 84 0.24 -6.05 -5.79
C TRP A 84 -0.68 -6.70 -6.83
N GLU A 85 -0.47 -6.36 -8.08
CA GLU A 85 -1.18 -6.93 -9.21
C GLU A 85 -0.68 -8.36 -9.53
N THR A 86 0.59 -8.61 -9.21
CA THR A 86 1.29 -9.87 -9.48
C THR A 86 1.00 -10.91 -8.39
N LEU A 87 1.08 -12.19 -8.74
CA LEU A 87 1.06 -13.29 -7.77
C LEU A 87 2.47 -13.54 -7.20
N PRO A 88 2.58 -14.10 -5.99
CA PRO A 88 3.88 -14.30 -5.33
C PRO A 88 4.91 -15.08 -6.15
N HIS A 89 4.46 -16.00 -7.01
CA HIS A 89 5.32 -16.85 -7.85
C HIS A 89 5.53 -16.32 -9.28
N GLU A 90 4.90 -15.22 -9.65
CA GLU A 90 5.10 -14.60 -10.96
C GLU A 90 6.41 -13.85 -11.01
N ARG A 91 7.14 -14.00 -12.12
CA ARG A 91 8.38 -13.27 -12.37
C ARG A 91 8.10 -11.89 -12.95
N LEU A 92 7.17 -11.19 -12.35
CA LEU A 92 6.76 -9.85 -12.71
C LEU A 92 6.92 -8.94 -11.49
N SER A 93 7.36 -7.71 -11.73
CA SER A 93 7.35 -6.69 -10.68
C SER A 93 5.98 -6.01 -10.62
N PRO A 94 5.49 -5.66 -9.42
CA PRO A 94 4.35 -4.78 -9.26
C PRO A 94 4.62 -3.42 -9.91
N GLN A 95 3.56 -2.68 -10.20
CA GLN A 95 3.69 -1.32 -10.73
C GLN A 95 4.32 -0.38 -9.69
N VAL A 96 5.12 0.57 -10.18
CA VAL A 96 5.78 1.59 -9.33
C VAL A 96 4.76 2.36 -8.51
N ASP A 97 3.63 2.72 -9.11
CA ASP A 97 2.54 3.46 -8.46
C ASP A 97 1.97 2.66 -7.28
N THR A 98 1.72 1.37 -7.48
CA THR A 98 1.20 0.47 -6.43
C THR A 98 2.19 0.32 -5.27
N MET A 99 3.46 0.04 -5.57
CA MET A 99 4.50 -0.10 -4.53
C MET A 99 4.66 1.19 -3.73
N ALA A 100 4.75 2.31 -4.40
CA ALA A 100 4.95 3.60 -3.74
C ALA A 100 3.72 4.04 -2.93
N GLN A 101 2.49 3.74 -3.38
CA GLN A 101 1.28 4.01 -2.60
C GLN A 101 1.25 3.16 -1.33
N ARG A 102 1.63 1.89 -1.39
CA ARG A 102 1.74 1.02 -0.21
C ARG A 102 2.76 1.58 0.79
N ILE A 103 3.94 1.97 0.30
CA ILE A 103 5.00 2.57 1.13
C ILE A 103 4.52 3.88 1.76
N ALA A 104 3.85 4.75 1.00
CA ALA A 104 3.32 6.02 1.49
C ALA A 104 2.30 5.82 2.61
N VAL A 105 1.34 4.90 2.43
CA VAL A 105 0.33 4.58 3.45
C VAL A 105 0.99 4.02 4.71
N LEU A 106 1.87 3.03 4.58
CA LEU A 106 2.59 2.45 5.73
C LEU A 106 3.44 3.51 6.45
N ARG A 107 4.13 4.37 5.69
CA ARG A 107 4.92 5.46 6.27
C ARG A 107 4.07 6.40 7.11
N ARG A 108 2.89 6.80 6.62
CA ARG A 108 1.95 7.65 7.35
C ARG A 108 1.37 6.97 8.59
N LEU A 109 1.13 5.64 8.52
CA LEU A 109 0.62 4.87 9.65
C LEU A 109 1.65 4.72 10.78
N ILE A 110 2.91 4.47 10.42
CA ILE A 110 3.97 4.15 11.40
C ILE A 110 4.67 5.43 11.90
N HIS A 111 4.81 6.43 11.02
CA HIS A 111 5.48 7.68 11.30
C HIS A 111 4.60 8.91 10.99
N PRO A 112 3.41 9.04 11.60
CA PRO A 112 2.55 10.20 11.38
C PRO A 112 3.24 11.46 11.87
N GLN A 113 3.35 12.48 11.01
CA GLN A 113 3.96 13.76 11.34
C GLN A 113 2.88 14.85 11.32
N SER A 114 2.64 15.47 12.46
CA SER A 114 1.67 16.55 12.58
C SER A 114 2.11 17.76 11.74
N GLY A 115 1.16 18.31 10.98
CA GLY A 115 1.39 19.52 10.16
C GLY A 115 2.09 19.30 8.82
N ASP A 116 2.32 18.06 8.42
CA ASP A 116 2.82 17.72 7.07
C ASP A 116 1.68 17.08 6.25
N GLU A 117 1.28 17.74 5.19
CA GLU A 117 0.19 17.33 4.29
C GLU A 117 0.42 15.93 3.70
N HIS A 118 1.68 15.57 3.44
CA HIS A 118 2.04 14.27 2.86
C HIS A 118 2.36 13.19 3.89
N ALA A 119 2.48 13.54 5.16
CA ALA A 119 2.91 12.63 6.23
C ALA A 119 2.04 12.70 7.49
N GLY A 120 0.88 13.35 7.41
CA GLY A 120 -0.10 13.43 8.49
C GLY A 120 -0.75 12.08 8.80
N ALA A 121 -1.40 12.00 9.96
CA ALA A 121 -2.13 10.80 10.37
C ALA A 121 -3.28 10.49 9.40
N LEU A 122 -3.57 9.19 9.22
CA LEU A 122 -4.69 8.72 8.42
C LEU A 122 -5.90 8.44 9.31
N ASN A 123 -7.08 8.93 8.92
CA ASN A 123 -8.34 8.64 9.59
C ASN A 123 -8.89 7.29 9.16
N VAL A 124 -8.83 6.99 7.87
CA VAL A 124 -9.32 5.73 7.32
C VAL A 124 -8.35 5.17 6.29
N VAL A 125 -8.08 3.87 6.38
CA VAL A 125 -7.37 3.12 5.33
C VAL A 125 -8.29 2.03 4.81
N VAL A 126 -8.57 2.04 3.51
CA VAL A 126 -9.37 1.01 2.85
C VAL A 126 -8.46 -0.04 2.25
N ILE A 127 -8.70 -1.32 2.55
CA ILE A 127 -7.80 -2.42 2.27
C ILE A 127 -8.56 -3.53 1.55
N PRO A 128 -8.26 -3.87 0.29
CA PRO A 128 -8.79 -5.09 -0.30
C PRO A 128 -8.19 -6.31 0.40
N VAL A 129 -8.97 -7.38 0.58
CA VAL A 129 -8.53 -8.57 1.31
C VAL A 129 -7.22 -9.15 0.78
N ARG A 130 -6.98 -9.06 -0.54
CA ARG A 130 -5.72 -9.48 -1.15
C ARG A 130 -4.54 -8.71 -0.57
N ALA A 131 -4.64 -7.38 -0.39
CA ALA A 131 -3.57 -6.58 0.18
C ALA A 131 -3.32 -6.90 1.66
N LEU A 132 -4.39 -7.19 2.40
CA LEU A 132 -4.32 -7.58 3.80
C LEU A 132 -3.60 -8.92 4.01
N MET A 133 -3.80 -9.87 3.08
CA MET A 133 -3.19 -11.20 3.11
C MET A 133 -1.77 -11.24 2.50
N GLN A 134 -1.36 -10.21 1.77
CA GLN A 134 -0.01 -10.16 1.19
C GLN A 134 1.04 -9.85 2.27
N PRO A 135 2.08 -10.68 2.39
CA PRO A 135 3.22 -10.36 3.24
C PRO A 135 3.94 -9.11 2.71
N ILE A 136 4.53 -8.36 3.62
CA ILE A 136 5.16 -7.07 3.38
C ILE A 136 6.64 -7.20 3.75
N ILE A 137 7.51 -6.59 2.97
CA ILE A 137 8.95 -6.61 3.22
C ILE A 137 9.26 -5.92 4.56
N HIS A 138 10.00 -6.61 5.44
CA HIS A 138 10.41 -6.06 6.72
C HIS A 138 11.18 -4.75 6.57
N GLY A 139 10.84 -3.73 7.36
CA GLY A 139 11.52 -2.43 7.36
C GLY A 139 11.20 -1.52 6.15
N ILE A 140 10.19 -1.86 5.34
CA ILE A 140 9.81 -1.07 4.15
C ILE A 140 9.52 0.40 4.47
N SER A 141 8.94 0.68 5.64
CA SER A 141 8.57 2.03 6.08
C SER A 141 9.69 2.78 6.81
N ASP A 142 10.84 2.14 7.08
CA ASP A 142 11.94 2.75 7.83
C ASP A 142 12.69 3.78 7.00
N ARG A 143 12.70 3.62 5.69
CA ARG A 143 13.34 4.58 4.79
C ARG A 143 12.60 5.90 4.79
N ALA A 144 13.29 6.95 5.23
CA ALA A 144 12.76 8.31 5.17
C ALA A 144 12.55 8.72 3.69
N PRO A 145 11.44 9.39 3.37
CA PRO A 145 11.25 9.99 2.05
C PRO A 145 12.25 11.12 1.84
N VAL A 146 12.63 11.36 0.60
CA VAL A 146 13.32 12.59 0.22
C VAL A 146 12.35 13.76 0.38
N ARG A 147 12.79 14.80 1.06
CA ARG A 147 12.02 16.04 1.29
C ARG A 147 12.85 17.21 0.84
N VAL A 148 12.26 18.09 0.03
CA VAL A 148 12.90 19.32 -0.45
C VAL A 148 11.83 20.41 -0.51
N LYS A 149 12.15 21.57 0.04
CA LYS A 149 11.30 22.77 -0.03
C LYS A 149 12.09 23.94 -0.61
N ALA A 150 11.39 24.93 -1.11
CA ALA A 150 12.00 26.19 -1.50
C ALA A 150 12.73 26.82 -0.29
N GLY A 151 13.95 27.30 -0.53
CA GLY A 151 14.85 27.84 0.49
C GLY A 151 15.74 26.81 1.19
N ASP A 152 15.57 25.50 0.93
CA ASP A 152 16.46 24.48 1.48
C ASP A 152 17.84 24.56 0.83
N ILE A 153 18.89 24.26 1.62
CA ILE A 153 20.25 24.09 1.09
C ILE A 153 20.48 22.61 0.85
N VAL A 154 20.72 22.22 -0.40
CA VAL A 154 20.85 20.83 -0.81
C VAL A 154 22.13 20.58 -1.63
N ASP A 155 22.80 19.47 -1.38
CA ASP A 155 23.83 18.94 -2.24
C ASP A 155 23.16 18.13 -3.37
N LEU A 156 23.08 18.69 -4.57
CA LEU A 156 22.40 18.06 -5.72
C LEU A 156 22.94 16.66 -6.07
N PRO A 157 24.25 16.38 -6.09
CA PRO A 157 24.79 15.02 -6.23
C PRO A 157 24.31 14.06 -5.14
N ASN A 158 24.21 14.51 -3.90
CA ASN A 158 23.70 13.69 -2.81
C ASN A 158 22.21 13.42 -2.92
N LEU A 159 21.42 14.42 -3.26
CA LEU A 159 20.00 14.31 -3.52
C LEU A 159 19.69 13.28 -4.63
N ALA A 160 20.48 13.32 -5.70
CA ALA A 160 20.38 12.33 -6.81
C ALA A 160 20.66 10.91 -6.31
N ARG A 161 21.71 10.71 -5.48
CA ARG A 161 22.00 9.39 -4.88
C ARG A 161 20.93 8.91 -3.91
N GLU A 162 20.32 9.81 -3.15
CA GLU A 162 19.19 9.47 -2.27
C GLU A 162 17.99 8.97 -3.08
N LEU A 163 17.66 9.61 -4.20
CA LEU A 163 16.61 9.15 -5.10
C LEU A 163 16.95 7.76 -5.69
N GLU A 164 18.19 7.54 -6.15
CA GLU A 164 18.63 6.21 -6.63
C GLU A 164 18.47 5.14 -5.52
N ASN A 165 18.86 5.47 -4.28
CA ASN A 165 18.71 4.56 -3.13
C ASN A 165 17.25 4.28 -2.77
N LEU A 166 16.31 5.16 -3.15
CA LEU A 166 14.86 4.97 -3.02
C LEU A 166 14.24 4.25 -4.23
N GLY A 167 15.07 3.79 -5.17
CA GLY A 167 14.64 3.03 -6.34
C GLY A 167 14.17 3.87 -7.52
N TYR A 168 14.40 5.19 -7.52
CA TYR A 168 14.16 6.02 -8.69
C TYR A 168 15.18 5.73 -9.78
N THR A 169 14.73 5.76 -11.02
CA THR A 169 15.58 5.54 -12.18
C THR A 169 16.05 6.87 -12.75
N ARG A 170 17.37 7.05 -12.86
CA ARG A 170 17.94 8.22 -13.51
C ARG A 170 17.81 8.11 -15.02
N VAL A 171 17.28 9.16 -15.65
CA VAL A 171 17.02 9.26 -17.09
C VAL A 171 17.49 10.62 -17.64
N ASP A 172 17.59 10.75 -18.95
CA ASP A 172 17.90 12.05 -19.59
C ASP A 172 16.69 13.00 -19.53
N MET A 173 15.47 12.47 -19.65
CA MET A 173 14.21 13.20 -19.57
C MET A 173 13.17 12.36 -18.84
N VAL A 174 12.47 12.97 -17.89
CA VAL A 174 11.42 12.32 -17.10
C VAL A 174 10.18 12.12 -17.96
N GLU A 175 9.72 10.87 -18.07
CA GLU A 175 8.54 10.46 -18.84
C GLU A 175 7.53 9.64 -18.02
N GLN A 176 7.97 9.06 -16.91
CA GLN A 176 7.17 8.15 -16.08
C GLN A 176 7.43 8.40 -14.62
N ARG A 177 6.45 8.00 -13.78
CA ARG A 177 6.62 7.97 -12.32
C ARG A 177 7.79 7.10 -11.91
N GLY A 178 8.49 7.51 -10.85
CA GLY A 178 9.70 6.83 -10.39
C GLY A 178 10.97 7.16 -11.19
N GLN A 179 10.91 8.15 -12.06
CA GLN A 179 12.09 8.66 -12.78
C GLN A 179 12.53 10.02 -12.25
N PHE A 180 13.83 10.31 -12.41
CA PHE A 180 14.39 11.63 -12.20
C PHE A 180 15.49 11.94 -13.20
N SER A 181 15.73 13.22 -13.44
CA SER A 181 16.85 13.70 -14.28
C SER A 181 17.57 14.88 -13.63
N VAL A 182 18.86 15.03 -13.91
CA VAL A 182 19.68 16.15 -13.42
C VAL A 182 20.36 16.81 -14.61
N ARG A 183 20.12 18.11 -14.77
CA ARG A 183 20.69 18.94 -15.83
C ARG A 183 21.14 20.29 -15.30
N GLY A 184 22.46 20.48 -15.12
CA GLY A 184 22.98 21.69 -14.49
C GLY A 184 22.48 21.83 -13.05
N GLY A 185 21.89 22.99 -12.72
CA GLY A 185 21.26 23.26 -11.42
C GLY A 185 19.78 22.87 -11.35
N ILE A 186 19.28 21.97 -12.20
CA ILE A 186 17.89 21.55 -12.25
C ILE A 186 17.80 20.05 -11.99
N LEU A 187 16.92 19.67 -11.07
CA LEU A 187 16.51 18.29 -10.84
C LEU A 187 15.01 18.15 -11.15
N ASP A 188 14.69 17.35 -12.16
CA ASP A 188 13.33 16.93 -12.45
C ASP A 188 13.08 15.58 -11.80
N VAL A 189 11.97 15.41 -11.08
CA VAL A 189 11.58 14.16 -10.43
C VAL A 189 10.09 13.93 -10.57
N PHE A 190 9.68 12.66 -10.76
CA PHE A 190 8.27 12.32 -10.78
C PHE A 190 7.95 11.32 -9.65
N PRO A 191 7.68 11.83 -8.44
CA PRO A 191 7.20 10.99 -7.34
C PRO A 191 5.88 10.31 -7.73
N PRO A 192 5.70 9.02 -7.43
CA PRO A 192 4.47 8.31 -7.79
C PRO A 192 3.18 8.88 -7.19
N GLN A 193 3.28 9.59 -6.05
CA GLN A 193 2.15 10.23 -5.37
C GLN A 193 1.68 11.51 -6.06
N GLU A 194 2.53 12.09 -6.90
CA GLU A 194 2.24 13.36 -7.55
C GLU A 194 1.44 13.17 -8.85
N ALA A 195 0.55 14.11 -9.12
CA ALA A 195 -0.21 14.15 -10.38
C ALA A 195 0.69 14.53 -11.58
N HIS A 196 1.71 15.34 -11.32
CA HIS A 196 2.65 15.87 -12.31
C HIS A 196 4.09 15.75 -11.81
N PRO A 197 5.07 15.61 -12.70
CA PRO A 197 6.48 15.70 -12.32
C PRO A 197 6.81 17.09 -11.80
N LEU A 198 7.78 17.12 -10.88
CA LEU A 198 8.24 18.32 -10.18
C LEU A 198 9.64 18.69 -10.66
N ARG A 199 9.86 19.97 -10.91
CA ARG A 199 11.13 20.58 -11.26
C ARG A 199 11.63 21.38 -10.08
N ILE A 200 12.81 21.02 -9.57
CA ILE A 200 13.53 21.71 -8.52
C ILE A 200 14.61 22.55 -9.18
N GLU A 201 14.52 23.87 -9.08
CA GLU A 201 15.51 24.80 -9.60
C GLU A 201 16.42 25.28 -8.47
N LEU A 202 17.75 25.18 -8.66
CA LEU A 202 18.72 25.58 -7.67
C LEU A 202 19.50 26.80 -8.14
N TRP A 203 19.74 27.73 -7.21
CA TRP A 203 20.71 28.81 -7.34
C TRP A 203 21.91 28.50 -6.43
N GLY A 204 23.00 27.99 -7.03
CA GLY A 204 24.08 27.38 -6.25
C GLY A 204 23.57 26.10 -5.55
N ASP A 205 23.61 26.08 -4.22
CA ASP A 205 23.14 24.95 -3.41
C ASP A 205 21.75 25.23 -2.78
N GLU A 206 21.17 26.43 -3.00
CA GLU A 206 19.87 26.80 -2.49
C GLU A 206 18.77 26.47 -3.48
N VAL A 207 17.68 25.87 -3.03
CA VAL A 207 16.46 25.61 -3.81
C VAL A 207 15.73 26.93 -3.99
N ASP A 208 15.75 27.48 -5.19
CA ASP A 208 15.07 28.73 -5.53
C ASP A 208 13.55 28.52 -5.65
N GLU A 209 13.12 27.54 -6.44
CA GLU A 209 11.71 27.29 -6.66
C GLU A 209 11.45 25.83 -7.01
N ILE A 210 10.23 25.35 -6.69
CA ILE A 210 9.74 24.04 -7.09
C ILE A 210 8.46 24.24 -7.92
N ARG A 211 8.42 23.64 -9.11
CA ARG A 211 7.31 23.78 -10.05
C ARG A 211 6.82 22.43 -10.56
N ALA A 212 5.51 22.27 -10.68
CA ALA A 212 4.94 21.19 -11.46
C ALA A 212 5.04 21.51 -12.96
N PHE A 213 5.28 20.47 -13.77
CA PHE A 213 5.34 20.64 -15.23
C PHE A 213 4.61 19.49 -15.97
N SER A 214 4.25 19.78 -17.23
CA SER A 214 3.58 18.82 -18.12
C SER A 214 4.58 17.90 -18.79
N LEU A 215 4.31 16.59 -18.81
CA LEU A 215 5.12 15.60 -19.54
C LEU A 215 5.07 15.82 -21.05
N GLN A 216 3.95 16.30 -21.59
CA GLN A 216 3.74 16.40 -23.04
C GLN A 216 4.61 17.48 -23.70
N ASP A 217 4.74 18.64 -23.07
CA ASP A 217 5.40 19.80 -23.63
C ASP A 217 6.45 20.43 -22.71
N GLN A 218 6.71 19.81 -21.55
CA GLN A 218 7.70 20.24 -20.54
C GLN A 218 7.42 21.65 -19.97
N ARG A 219 6.21 22.20 -20.16
CA ARG A 219 5.83 23.54 -19.68
C ARG A 219 5.45 23.51 -18.22
N THR A 220 5.83 24.53 -17.50
CA THR A 220 5.43 24.78 -16.12
C THR A 220 3.90 24.90 -16.02
N LEU A 221 3.32 24.18 -15.06
CA LEU A 221 1.90 24.23 -14.71
C LEU A 221 1.64 25.15 -13.53
N GLY A 222 2.56 25.24 -12.58
CA GLY A 222 2.45 26.10 -11.41
C GLY A 222 3.54 25.84 -10.38
N VAL A 223 3.64 26.74 -9.40
CA VAL A 223 4.52 26.62 -8.25
C VAL A 223 3.91 25.62 -7.25
N VAL A 224 4.78 24.86 -6.58
CA VAL A 224 4.41 23.84 -5.59
C VAL A 224 4.98 24.23 -4.23
N ASP A 225 4.15 24.89 -3.42
CA ASP A 225 4.55 25.40 -2.10
C ASP A 225 4.76 24.29 -1.04
N SER A 226 4.09 23.14 -1.19
CA SER A 226 4.26 21.96 -0.32
C SER A 226 5.65 21.34 -0.41
N GLY A 227 6.38 21.61 -1.50
CA GLY A 227 7.68 21.03 -1.77
C GLY A 227 7.58 19.63 -2.41
N VAL A 228 8.70 18.91 -2.38
CA VAL A 228 8.81 17.52 -2.83
C VAL A 228 8.73 16.59 -1.62
N TRP A 229 7.90 15.55 -1.74
CA TRP A 229 7.86 14.42 -0.81
C TRP A 229 7.92 13.14 -1.63
N ALA A 230 9.09 12.51 -1.67
CA ALA A 230 9.35 11.37 -2.54
C ALA A 230 9.67 10.12 -1.70
N VAL A 231 8.71 9.21 -1.59
CA VAL A 231 8.90 7.89 -0.97
C VAL A 231 9.63 6.96 -1.91
N ALA A 232 10.07 5.80 -1.42
CA ALA A 232 10.67 4.78 -2.26
C ALA A 232 9.70 4.32 -3.37
N CYS A 233 10.25 4.04 -4.54
CA CYS A 233 9.52 3.55 -5.72
C CYS A 233 9.44 2.02 -5.78
N ARG A 234 10.16 1.32 -4.91
CA ARG A 234 10.22 -0.13 -4.84
C ARG A 234 10.16 -0.59 -3.40
N GLU A 235 9.46 -1.69 -3.15
CA GLU A 235 9.44 -2.31 -1.84
C GLU A 235 10.76 -3.04 -1.56
N LEU A 236 11.35 -3.69 -2.56
CA LEU A 236 12.67 -4.31 -2.45
C LEU A 236 13.76 -3.36 -2.95
N LEU A 237 14.44 -2.71 -2.03
CA LEU A 237 15.56 -1.82 -2.32
C LEU A 237 16.87 -2.60 -2.37
N LEU A 238 17.69 -2.32 -3.40
CA LEU A 238 18.99 -2.97 -3.62
C LEU A 238 20.08 -2.39 -2.70
N THR A 239 19.89 -2.51 -1.40
CA THR A 239 20.90 -2.16 -0.40
C THR A 239 22.13 -3.06 -0.54
N GLU A 240 23.26 -2.67 0.06
CA GLU A 240 24.48 -3.52 0.03
C GLU A 240 24.22 -4.91 0.65
N GLN A 241 23.38 -5.00 1.67
CA GLN A 241 22.98 -6.28 2.27
C GLN A 241 22.20 -7.15 1.28
N VAL A 242 21.20 -6.58 0.59
CA VAL A 242 20.41 -7.28 -0.44
C VAL A 242 21.32 -7.73 -1.61
N ARG A 243 22.22 -6.87 -2.05
CA ARG A 243 23.20 -7.16 -3.13
C ARG A 243 24.15 -8.29 -2.73
N ALA A 244 24.66 -8.26 -1.49
CA ALA A 244 25.53 -9.32 -0.95
C ALA A 244 24.75 -10.65 -0.84
N LYS A 245 23.50 -10.60 -0.38
CA LYS A 245 22.64 -11.77 -0.30
C LYS A 245 22.35 -12.34 -1.68
N ALA A 246 22.04 -11.50 -2.68
CA ALA A 246 21.84 -11.93 -4.06
C ALA A 246 23.07 -12.68 -4.61
N ARG A 247 24.29 -12.18 -4.36
CA ARG A 247 25.54 -12.86 -4.74
C ARG A 247 25.65 -14.26 -4.11
N SER A 248 25.26 -14.40 -2.85
CA SER A 248 25.38 -15.69 -2.13
C SER A 248 24.34 -16.74 -2.52
N GLU A 249 23.21 -16.31 -3.13
CA GLU A 249 22.11 -17.21 -3.50
C GLU A 249 22.16 -17.68 -4.97
N MET A 250 23.04 -17.12 -5.80
CA MET A 250 23.12 -17.47 -7.24
C MET A 250 23.31 -18.97 -7.49
N ASP A 251 24.22 -19.61 -6.75
CA ASP A 251 24.50 -21.05 -6.91
C ASP A 251 23.36 -21.93 -6.36
N ARG A 252 22.61 -21.43 -5.39
CA ARG A 252 21.50 -22.14 -4.77
C ARG A 252 20.21 -22.08 -5.56
N LEU A 253 20.03 -21.03 -6.36
CA LEU A 253 18.82 -20.73 -7.12
C LEU A 253 19.13 -20.54 -8.62
N PRO A 254 19.57 -21.58 -9.34
CA PRO A 254 19.95 -21.46 -10.74
C PRO A 254 18.81 -20.94 -11.63
N GLY A 255 17.55 -21.22 -11.26
CA GLY A 255 16.38 -20.69 -11.95
C GLY A 255 16.19 -19.17 -11.83
N ALA A 256 16.87 -18.51 -10.88
CA ALA A 256 16.81 -17.06 -10.66
C ALA A 256 18.18 -16.39 -10.88
N ALA A 257 19.18 -17.12 -11.37
CA ALA A 257 20.57 -16.66 -11.42
C ALA A 257 20.72 -15.32 -12.16
N GLU A 258 20.02 -15.12 -13.28
CA GLU A 258 20.06 -13.87 -14.05
C GLU A 258 19.54 -12.67 -13.25
N ILE A 259 18.40 -12.83 -12.56
CA ILE A 259 17.81 -11.78 -11.69
C ILE A 259 18.74 -11.48 -10.52
N LEU A 260 19.30 -12.53 -9.90
CA LEU A 260 20.24 -12.41 -8.78
C LEU A 260 21.56 -11.74 -9.18
N GLU A 261 22.07 -12.04 -10.39
CA GLU A 261 23.26 -11.39 -10.93
C GLU A 261 23.03 -9.89 -11.10
N LEU A 262 21.94 -9.49 -11.77
CA LEU A 262 21.57 -8.08 -11.93
C LEU A 262 21.37 -7.39 -10.57
N ALA A 263 20.65 -8.03 -9.65
CA ALA A 263 20.44 -7.50 -8.30
C ALA A 263 21.78 -7.30 -7.55
N SER A 264 22.73 -8.23 -7.70
CA SER A 264 24.05 -8.13 -7.10
C SER A 264 24.86 -6.93 -7.59
N GLN A 265 24.61 -6.51 -8.83
CA GLN A 265 25.20 -5.33 -9.47
C GLN A 265 24.44 -4.04 -9.14
N GLY A 266 23.30 -4.11 -8.43
CA GLY A 266 22.45 -2.98 -8.12
C GLY A 266 21.45 -2.64 -9.20
N ILE A 267 21.18 -3.56 -10.13
CA ILE A 267 20.23 -3.40 -11.23
C ILE A 267 18.93 -4.14 -10.86
N ALA A 268 17.84 -3.40 -10.77
CA ALA A 268 16.53 -3.96 -10.48
C ALA A 268 15.91 -4.57 -11.76
N ALA A 269 15.92 -5.90 -11.82
CA ALA A 269 15.31 -6.65 -12.92
C ALA A 269 13.80 -6.86 -12.68
N PRO A 270 12.99 -7.04 -13.74
CA PRO A 270 11.61 -7.49 -13.60
C PRO A 270 11.51 -8.80 -12.82
N GLY A 271 10.54 -8.89 -11.92
CA GLY A 271 10.35 -10.07 -11.06
C GLY A 271 11.26 -10.17 -9.84
N LEU A 272 12.08 -9.15 -9.59
CA LEU A 272 12.97 -9.12 -8.41
C LEU A 272 12.18 -9.25 -7.09
N GLU A 273 11.00 -8.66 -7.01
CA GLU A 273 10.14 -8.68 -5.83
C GLU A 273 9.69 -10.10 -5.43
N SER A 274 9.60 -11.04 -6.38
CA SER A 274 9.30 -12.44 -6.08
C SER A 274 10.39 -13.14 -5.26
N LEU A 275 11.60 -12.57 -5.24
CA LEU A 275 12.74 -13.05 -4.44
C LEU A 275 12.86 -12.35 -3.08
N ALA A 276 11.94 -11.44 -2.75
CA ALA A 276 12.01 -10.68 -1.52
C ALA A 276 12.20 -11.54 -0.26
N PRO A 277 11.44 -12.65 -0.03
CA PRO A 277 11.62 -13.47 1.17
C PRO A 277 13.02 -14.06 1.32
N ILE A 278 13.70 -14.28 0.21
CA ILE A 278 15.07 -14.83 0.19
C ILE A 278 16.12 -13.75 0.41
N LEU A 279 15.86 -12.55 -0.12
CA LEU A 279 16.84 -11.46 -0.18
C LEU A 279 16.79 -10.53 1.04
N VAL A 280 15.66 -10.50 1.76
CA VAL A 280 15.50 -9.67 2.97
C VAL A 280 15.50 -10.52 4.23
N GLY A 281 15.59 -9.87 5.39
CA GLY A 281 15.68 -10.54 6.69
C GLY A 281 14.35 -11.10 7.22
N GLY A 282 13.24 -10.92 6.51
CA GLY A 282 11.91 -11.39 6.91
C GLY A 282 10.79 -10.68 6.18
N MET A 283 9.58 -11.23 6.34
CA MET A 283 8.34 -10.65 5.84
C MET A 283 7.41 -10.42 7.03
N ASP A 284 6.71 -9.30 7.02
CA ASP A 284 5.76 -8.89 8.05
C ASP A 284 4.32 -9.07 7.55
N SER A 285 3.38 -9.26 8.48
CA SER A 285 1.97 -9.07 8.17
C SER A 285 1.61 -7.58 8.25
N PHE A 286 0.52 -7.18 7.60
CA PHE A 286 0.01 -5.83 7.74
C PHE A 286 -0.24 -5.46 9.22
N LEU A 287 -0.69 -6.44 10.02
CA LEU A 287 -0.97 -6.24 11.44
C LEU A 287 0.28 -5.94 12.27
N ASP A 288 1.44 -6.47 11.89
CA ASP A 288 2.70 -6.26 12.60
C ASP A 288 3.23 -4.84 12.43
N LEU A 289 2.87 -4.20 11.30
CA LEU A 289 3.38 -2.88 10.93
C LEU A 289 2.52 -1.72 11.43
N ILE A 290 1.25 -1.94 11.74
CA ILE A 290 0.34 -0.86 12.12
C ILE A 290 0.28 -0.64 13.63
N PRO A 291 0.03 0.61 14.08
CA PRO A 291 -0.11 0.92 15.49
C PRO A 291 -1.20 0.09 16.19
N ALA A 292 -0.99 -0.20 17.47
CA ALA A 292 -1.98 -0.91 18.28
C ALA A 292 -3.25 -0.07 18.50
N GLY A 293 -4.40 -0.77 18.58
CA GLY A 293 -5.69 -0.15 18.94
C GLY A 293 -6.45 0.47 17.77
N GLY A 294 -6.05 0.24 16.53
CA GLY A 294 -6.88 0.52 15.35
C GLY A 294 -8.11 -0.38 15.32
N LEU A 295 -9.18 0.10 14.70
CA LEU A 295 -10.45 -0.61 14.54
C LEU A 295 -10.52 -1.20 13.13
N PHE A 296 -10.84 -2.47 13.00
CA PHE A 296 -11.11 -3.11 11.72
C PHE A 296 -12.62 -3.15 11.44
N VAL A 297 -13.00 -2.79 10.22
CA VAL A 297 -14.39 -2.83 9.74
C VAL A 297 -14.43 -3.64 8.44
N ALA A 298 -15.07 -4.80 8.47
CA ALA A 298 -15.23 -5.68 7.31
C ALA A 298 -16.57 -5.39 6.61
N ILE A 299 -16.53 -4.97 5.36
CA ILE A 299 -17.73 -4.80 4.51
C ILE A 299 -17.98 -6.07 3.73
N ASP A 300 -19.17 -6.67 3.90
CA ASP A 300 -19.55 -7.96 3.31
C ASP A 300 -18.57 -9.10 3.69
N PRO A 301 -18.46 -9.44 4.99
CA PRO A 301 -17.45 -10.34 5.53
C PRO A 301 -17.43 -11.72 4.85
N GLU A 302 -18.59 -12.25 4.43
CA GLU A 302 -18.65 -13.52 3.72
C GLU A 302 -17.97 -13.48 2.34
N ARG A 303 -18.11 -12.36 1.63
CA ARG A 303 -17.42 -12.15 0.35
C ARG A 303 -15.92 -11.99 0.55
N ILE A 304 -15.51 -11.38 1.66
CA ILE A 304 -14.10 -11.27 2.05
C ILE A 304 -13.52 -12.66 2.31
N ARG A 305 -14.22 -13.50 3.09
CA ARG A 305 -13.79 -14.89 3.40
C ARG A 305 -13.71 -15.74 2.13
N ALA A 306 -14.76 -15.71 1.30
CA ALA A 306 -14.76 -16.43 0.03
C ALA A 306 -13.60 -16.00 -0.87
N ARG A 307 -13.38 -14.70 -1.01
CA ARG A 307 -12.28 -14.17 -1.83
C ARG A 307 -10.91 -14.54 -1.27
N GLY A 308 -10.74 -14.53 0.06
CA GLY A 308 -9.49 -14.97 0.71
C GLY A 308 -9.19 -16.44 0.41
N ALA A 309 -10.18 -17.32 0.53
CA ALA A 309 -10.06 -18.74 0.19
C ALA A 309 -9.70 -18.95 -1.30
N ASP A 310 -10.37 -18.23 -2.21
CA ASP A 310 -10.08 -18.29 -3.65
C ASP A 310 -8.63 -17.89 -3.97
N LEU A 311 -8.10 -16.86 -3.29
CA LEU A 311 -6.72 -16.40 -3.50
C LEU A 311 -5.70 -17.47 -3.12
N VAL A 312 -5.90 -18.14 -1.99
CA VAL A 312 -5.03 -19.23 -1.55
C VAL A 312 -5.12 -20.41 -2.53
N ALA A 313 -6.33 -20.87 -2.85
CA ALA A 313 -6.53 -21.99 -3.77
C ALA A 313 -5.93 -21.72 -5.16
N THR A 314 -6.17 -20.53 -5.71
CA THR A 314 -5.60 -20.13 -7.01
C THR A 314 -4.08 -20.14 -6.99
N THR A 315 -3.45 -19.63 -5.92
CA THR A 315 -1.98 -19.62 -5.78
C THR A 315 -1.42 -21.03 -5.74
N GLU A 316 -2.04 -21.94 -5.00
CA GLU A 316 -1.65 -23.35 -4.91
C GLU A 316 -1.77 -24.06 -6.26
N GLU A 317 -2.86 -23.83 -7.01
CA GLU A 317 -3.06 -24.39 -8.35
C GLU A 317 -1.96 -23.92 -9.32
N PHE A 318 -1.68 -22.63 -9.37
CA PHE A 318 -0.62 -22.08 -10.22
C PHE A 318 0.77 -22.61 -9.85
N LEU A 319 1.07 -22.69 -8.56
CA LEU A 319 2.34 -23.25 -8.08
C LEU A 319 2.48 -24.72 -8.47
N SER A 320 1.43 -25.52 -8.29
CA SER A 320 1.40 -26.94 -8.70
C SER A 320 1.59 -27.11 -10.20
N ALA A 321 0.92 -26.27 -11.02
CA ALA A 321 1.10 -26.26 -12.47
C ALA A 321 2.52 -25.90 -12.89
N ALA A 322 3.14 -24.91 -12.23
CA ALA A 322 4.51 -24.50 -12.48
C ALA A 322 5.52 -25.61 -12.15
N TRP A 323 5.34 -26.34 -11.04
CA TRP A 323 6.13 -27.54 -10.71
C TRP A 323 5.99 -28.66 -11.71
N SER A 324 4.76 -28.87 -12.22
CA SER A 324 4.50 -29.90 -13.26
C SER A 324 5.22 -29.56 -14.56
N GLN A 325 5.27 -28.28 -14.94
CA GLN A 325 6.03 -27.80 -16.10
C GLN A 325 7.54 -27.93 -15.90
N ALA A 326 8.05 -27.64 -14.70
CA ALA A 326 9.45 -27.79 -14.37
C ALA A 326 9.90 -29.27 -14.47
N ALA A 327 9.06 -30.24 -14.06
CA ALA A 327 9.33 -31.66 -14.22
C ALA A 327 9.43 -32.08 -15.69
N GLY A 328 8.81 -31.34 -16.62
CA GLY A 328 8.92 -31.52 -18.07
C GLY A 328 10.09 -30.78 -18.73
N GLY A 329 10.98 -30.16 -17.95
CA GLY A 329 12.16 -29.40 -18.44
C GLY A 329 11.92 -27.89 -18.54
N GLY A 330 10.85 -27.38 -17.97
CA GLY A 330 10.60 -25.94 -17.82
C GLY A 330 11.42 -25.30 -16.69
N ALA A 331 11.28 -23.98 -16.54
CA ALA A 331 11.91 -23.26 -15.44
C ALA A 331 11.34 -23.72 -14.08
N VAL A 332 12.22 -24.02 -13.15
CA VAL A 332 11.83 -24.38 -11.77
C VAL A 332 11.13 -23.16 -11.13
N PRO A 333 9.91 -23.32 -10.58
CA PRO A 333 9.27 -22.25 -9.87
C PRO A 333 10.11 -21.89 -8.62
N LEU A 334 10.11 -20.62 -8.28
CA LEU A 334 10.69 -20.19 -7.02
C LEU A 334 9.75 -20.64 -5.91
N GLU A 335 10.26 -21.43 -4.96
CA GLU A 335 9.50 -21.68 -3.74
C GLU A 335 9.37 -20.35 -3.01
N ALA A 336 8.14 -19.85 -3.00
CA ALA A 336 7.87 -18.53 -2.45
C ALA A 336 8.11 -18.46 -0.94
N GLY A 337 8.23 -19.60 -0.25
CA GLY A 337 8.40 -19.62 1.20
C GLY A 337 7.40 -18.70 1.88
N ASP A 338 7.92 -17.71 2.60
CA ASP A 338 7.12 -16.69 3.31
C ASP A 338 6.43 -15.66 2.38
N ALA A 339 6.51 -15.79 1.04
CA ALA A 339 5.80 -14.93 0.11
C ALA A 339 4.35 -15.38 -0.16
N SER A 340 3.95 -16.56 0.31
CA SER A 340 2.55 -17.03 0.21
C SER A 340 1.61 -16.09 0.95
N PHE A 341 0.34 -16.05 0.52
CA PHE A 341 -0.67 -15.31 1.26
C PHE A 341 -0.78 -15.80 2.70
N ILE A 342 -0.81 -14.88 3.65
CA ILE A 342 -1.09 -15.17 5.05
C ILE A 342 -2.58 -15.58 5.15
N PRO A 343 -2.91 -16.72 5.78
CA PRO A 343 -4.29 -17.14 5.92
C PRO A 343 -5.15 -16.06 6.59
N LEU A 344 -6.33 -15.79 6.01
CA LEU A 344 -7.20 -14.74 6.51
C LEU A 344 -7.64 -14.98 7.97
N GLU A 345 -7.77 -16.24 8.37
CA GLU A 345 -8.14 -16.65 9.73
C GLU A 345 -7.09 -16.24 10.77
N GLU A 346 -5.82 -16.26 10.41
CA GLU A 346 -4.72 -15.82 11.28
C GLU A 346 -4.79 -14.31 11.50
N ILE A 347 -5.13 -13.55 10.45
CA ILE A 347 -5.26 -12.09 10.51
C ILE A 347 -6.51 -11.71 11.30
N TRP A 348 -7.65 -12.34 10.99
CA TRP A 348 -8.94 -12.01 11.60
C TRP A 348 -9.05 -12.46 13.07
N GLY A 349 -8.37 -13.55 13.41
CA GLY A 349 -8.28 -14.08 14.77
C GLY A 349 -7.22 -13.42 15.65
N ALA A 350 -6.44 -12.47 15.15
CA ALA A 350 -5.36 -11.84 15.89
C ALA A 350 -5.89 -11.13 17.15
N GLN A 351 -5.30 -11.49 18.31
CA GLN A 351 -5.75 -10.98 19.61
C GLN A 351 -5.55 -9.46 19.76
N GLY A 352 -6.47 -8.82 20.46
CA GLY A 352 -6.36 -7.40 20.85
C GLY A 352 -6.74 -6.40 19.76
N ARG A 353 -7.33 -6.84 18.67
CA ARG A 353 -7.83 -5.97 17.60
C ARG A 353 -9.33 -6.18 17.42
N PRO A 354 -10.17 -5.16 17.72
CA PRO A 354 -11.61 -5.26 17.52
C PRO A 354 -11.96 -5.25 16.03
N TRP A 355 -12.88 -6.14 15.64
CA TRP A 355 -13.44 -6.25 14.31
C TRP A 355 -14.94 -6.01 14.33
N TRP A 356 -15.42 -5.17 13.43
CA TRP A 356 -16.83 -4.94 13.17
C TRP A 356 -17.20 -5.40 11.78
N GLU A 357 -18.22 -6.22 11.69
CA GLU A 357 -18.73 -6.77 10.43
C GLU A 357 -19.97 -5.99 9.98
N LEU A 358 -19.94 -5.45 8.76
CA LEU A 358 -21.08 -4.76 8.16
C LEU A 358 -21.70 -5.67 7.10
N THR A 359 -22.87 -6.21 7.40
CA THR A 359 -23.61 -7.15 6.54
C THR A 359 -24.87 -6.54 5.98
N ALA A 360 -25.37 -7.08 4.83
CA ALA A 360 -26.66 -6.69 4.28
C ALA A 360 -27.83 -7.46 4.89
N LEU A 361 -27.57 -8.67 5.42
CA LEU A 361 -28.54 -9.59 5.98
C LEU A 361 -28.08 -10.06 7.35
N PRO A 362 -29.03 -10.42 8.26
CA PRO A 362 -28.70 -11.09 9.50
C PRO A 362 -27.87 -12.36 9.25
N PRO A 363 -26.90 -12.71 10.14
CA PRO A 363 -26.03 -13.88 9.93
C PRO A 363 -26.79 -15.20 9.69
N ALA A 364 -27.95 -15.39 10.35
CA ALA A 364 -28.78 -16.58 10.15
C ALA A 364 -29.38 -16.65 8.73
N GLU A 365 -29.91 -15.55 8.21
CA GLU A 365 -30.46 -15.48 6.84
C GLU A 365 -29.36 -15.58 5.77
N LEU A 366 -28.17 -15.06 6.08
CA LEU A 366 -27.01 -15.16 5.20
C LEU A 366 -26.55 -16.61 5.06
N ALA A 367 -26.49 -17.37 6.16
CA ALA A 367 -26.15 -18.79 6.14
C ALA A 367 -27.15 -19.62 5.29
N GLU A 368 -28.44 -19.34 5.40
CA GLU A 368 -29.48 -20.00 4.57
C GLU A 368 -29.36 -19.62 3.08
N ALA A 369 -29.07 -18.37 2.76
CA ALA A 369 -28.89 -17.90 1.38
C ALA A 369 -27.68 -18.55 0.72
N MET A 370 -26.57 -18.69 1.46
CA MET A 370 -25.35 -19.35 0.98
C MET A 370 -25.58 -20.86 0.76
N ALA A 371 -26.26 -21.54 1.66
CA ALA A 371 -26.59 -22.96 1.50
C ALA A 371 -27.47 -23.24 0.27
N LYS A 372 -28.33 -22.30 -0.12
CA LYS A 372 -29.18 -22.41 -1.33
C LYS A 372 -28.42 -22.16 -2.65
N ASN A 373 -27.33 -21.41 -2.60
CA ASN A 373 -26.51 -21.10 -3.80
C ASN A 373 -25.38 -22.12 -4.03
N SER A 374 -25.19 -23.07 -3.13
CA SER A 374 -24.17 -24.14 -3.23
C SER A 374 -24.68 -25.42 -3.92
N HIS A 375 -25.85 -25.37 -4.52
CA HIS A 375 -26.47 -26.40 -5.34
C HIS A 375 -26.69 -25.87 -6.77
#